data_b25b61a655843698f123dfa77eab3a7d
#
_entry.id   b25b61a655843698f123dfa77eab3a7d
#
_cell.length_a   1.000
_cell.length_b   1.000
_cell.length_c   1.000
_cell.angle_alpha   90.00
_cell.angle_beta   90.00
_cell.angle_gamma   90.00
#
_symmetry.space_group_name_H-M   'P 1'
#
loop_
_entity.id
_entity.type
_entity.pdbx_description
1 polymer ?
#
loop_
_entity_poly.entity_id
_entity_poly.type
_entity_poly.pdbx_seq_one_letter_code
_entity_poly.pdbx_strand_id
1 'polypeptide(L)'
;IIRGLVGSEMCIRDSVIVLALVMTERILRRRSRRWSDGVAGVEATTWQLHGIRALTAQLLAVLPPLFTLGTPLLWMVTNLDQLGSGFNDDLFNLSLRSLLLGLSAAVLAVGVALVLAIAKRWSNARWLQSLTFLAGTGYAIPGTVLALALLLTGGPWQLAPVVLLLWGYSDRFLAVAKGGLDAALERISPSLDEAATGLGFQWPRVLRSVHLPLLRGPITVGLLLVFVDTVKELPLTFALRPFDFD
;
A
#
# COMPACT_ATOMS: atom_id res chain seq x y z
N ILE A 1 -10.63 -30.21 15.18
CA ILE A 1 -9.18 -30.04 15.46
C ILE A 1 -8.36 -30.24 14.16
N ILE A 2 -8.60 -31.29 13.34
CA ILE A 2 -7.83 -31.59 12.12
C ILE A 2 -7.97 -30.49 11.04
N ARG A 3 -9.14 -29.87 10.87
CA ARG A 3 -9.34 -28.76 9.89
C ARG A 3 -8.58 -27.48 10.25
N GLY A 4 -8.32 -27.22 11.51
CA GLY A 4 -7.53 -26.07 11.96
C GLY A 4 -6.04 -26.21 11.68
N LEU A 5 -5.50 -27.43 11.78
CA LEU A 5 -4.09 -27.74 11.50
C LEU A 5 -3.76 -27.59 10.01
N VAL A 6 -4.64 -28.07 9.11
CA VAL A 6 -4.46 -27.93 7.65
C VAL A 6 -4.48 -26.45 7.23
N GLY A 7 -5.31 -25.62 7.83
CA GLY A 7 -5.34 -24.18 7.56
C GLY A 7 -4.06 -23.46 8.01
N SER A 8 -3.50 -23.84 9.14
CA SER A 8 -2.25 -23.25 9.65
C SER A 8 -1.02 -23.64 8.82
N GLU A 9 -0.95 -24.88 8.35
CA GLU A 9 0.15 -25.35 7.48
C GLU A 9 0.15 -24.63 6.12
N MET A 10 -1.02 -24.41 5.51
CA MET A 10 -1.13 -23.62 4.26
C MET A 10 -0.68 -22.17 4.49
N CYS A 11 -1.11 -21.54 5.57
CA CYS A 11 -0.71 -20.16 5.88
C CYS A 11 0.81 -20.02 6.11
N ILE A 12 1.43 -20.96 6.81
CA ILE A 12 2.88 -20.96 7.04
C ILE A 12 3.63 -21.17 5.72
N ARG A 13 3.20 -22.11 4.91
CA ARG A 13 3.80 -22.39 3.60
C ARG A 13 3.73 -21.18 2.67
N ASP A 14 2.57 -20.53 2.58
CA ASP A 14 2.39 -19.33 1.76
C ASP A 14 3.24 -18.17 2.25
N SER A 15 3.32 -17.97 3.57
CA SER A 15 4.17 -16.94 4.17
C SER A 15 5.67 -17.17 3.88
N VAL A 16 6.13 -18.43 3.93
CA VAL A 16 7.52 -18.77 3.60
C VAL A 16 7.83 -18.51 2.12
N ILE A 17 6.91 -18.85 1.21
CA ILE A 17 7.08 -18.61 -0.22
C ILE A 17 7.15 -17.10 -0.50
N VAL A 18 6.23 -16.32 0.07
CA VAL A 18 6.22 -14.85 -0.10
C VAL A 18 7.50 -14.23 0.48
N LEU A 19 7.94 -14.68 1.65
CA LEU A 19 9.19 -14.20 2.25
C LEU A 19 10.41 -14.51 1.37
N ALA A 20 10.46 -15.71 0.78
CA ALA A 20 11.53 -16.11 -0.14
C ALA A 20 11.51 -15.24 -1.41
N LEU A 21 10.33 -14.94 -1.96
CA LEU A 21 10.18 -14.03 -3.11
C LEU A 21 10.63 -12.61 -2.79
N VAL A 22 10.23 -12.07 -1.64
CA VAL A 22 10.65 -10.73 -1.18
C VAL A 22 12.16 -10.67 -0.95
N MET A 23 12.75 -11.72 -0.38
CA MET A 23 14.20 -11.82 -0.23
C MET A 23 14.92 -11.84 -1.59
N THR A 24 14.42 -12.62 -2.53
CA THR A 24 14.96 -12.73 -3.89
C THR A 24 14.88 -11.39 -4.62
N GLU A 25 13.72 -10.73 -4.57
CA GLU A 25 13.53 -9.39 -5.13
C GLU A 25 14.54 -8.39 -4.54
N ARG A 26 14.72 -8.41 -3.22
CA ARG A 26 15.66 -7.51 -2.53
C ARG A 26 17.11 -7.73 -2.98
N ILE A 27 17.52 -8.99 -3.18
CA ILE A 27 18.87 -9.33 -3.66
C ILE A 27 19.04 -8.82 -5.10
N LEU A 28 18.03 -9.03 -5.96
CA LEU A 28 18.04 -8.56 -7.33
C LEU A 28 18.03 -7.02 -7.42
N ARG A 29 17.22 -6.33 -6.63
CA ARG A 29 17.22 -4.85 -6.56
C ARG A 29 18.56 -4.28 -6.11
N ARG A 30 19.26 -4.92 -5.17
CA ARG A 30 20.59 -4.45 -4.75
C ARG A 30 21.62 -4.47 -5.89
N ARG A 31 21.47 -5.39 -6.87
CA ARG A 31 22.33 -5.49 -8.05
C ARG A 31 21.98 -4.51 -9.17
N SER A 32 20.75 -3.98 -9.21
CA SER A 32 20.24 -3.17 -10.32
C SER A 32 19.97 -1.71 -9.94
N ARG A 33 20.69 -1.15 -8.95
CA ARG A 33 20.61 0.29 -8.68
C ARG A 33 21.08 1.07 -9.89
N ARG A 34 20.14 1.46 -10.74
CA ARG A 34 20.37 2.38 -11.84
C ARG A 34 19.91 3.75 -11.39
N TRP A 35 20.85 4.62 -11.17
CA TRP A 35 20.57 6.04 -11.01
C TRP A 35 20.08 6.53 -12.37
N SER A 36 18.90 7.07 -12.41
CA SER A 36 18.45 7.84 -13.55
C SER A 36 19.14 9.20 -13.42
N ASP A 37 20.37 9.31 -13.91
CA ASP A 37 20.95 10.61 -14.20
C ASP A 37 20.03 11.22 -15.25
N GLY A 38 19.19 12.15 -14.79
CA GLY A 38 18.14 12.72 -15.60
C GLY A 38 18.72 13.39 -16.84
N VAL A 39 18.80 12.68 -17.93
CA VAL A 39 18.78 13.29 -19.25
C VAL A 39 17.36 13.79 -19.45
N ALA A 40 17.10 14.99 -18.92
CA ALA A 40 15.92 15.74 -19.29
C ALA A 40 15.95 15.88 -20.81
N GLY A 41 14.99 15.29 -21.49
CA GLY A 41 14.77 15.57 -22.89
C GLY A 41 14.85 14.43 -23.91
N VAL A 42 14.95 13.16 -23.48
CA VAL A 42 14.62 12.09 -24.43
C VAL A 42 13.10 11.99 -24.46
N GLU A 43 12.47 12.73 -25.38
CA GLU A 43 11.07 12.50 -25.72
C GLU A 43 10.90 11.01 -26.06
N ALA A 44 10.01 10.35 -25.32
CA ALA A 44 9.68 8.98 -25.63
C ALA A 44 9.22 8.92 -27.08
N THR A 45 9.89 8.10 -27.89
CA THR A 45 9.49 7.90 -29.31
C THR A 45 8.07 7.37 -29.32
N THR A 46 7.13 8.25 -29.69
CA THR A 46 5.73 7.90 -29.83
C THR A 46 5.52 7.29 -31.21
N TRP A 47 5.11 6.02 -31.23
CA TRP A 47 4.76 5.32 -32.45
C TRP A 47 3.30 5.62 -32.80
N GLN A 48 3.08 6.33 -33.90
CA GLN A 48 1.72 6.56 -34.40
C GLN A 48 1.21 5.30 -35.09
N LEU A 49 0.25 4.65 -34.46
CA LEU A 49 -0.46 3.51 -35.04
C LEU A 49 -1.59 4.03 -35.94
N HIS A 50 -1.64 3.53 -37.20
CA HIS A 50 -2.66 3.91 -38.16
C HIS A 50 -3.47 2.69 -38.63
N GLY A 51 -4.72 2.91 -39.04
CA GLY A 51 -5.59 1.89 -39.61
C GLY A 51 -5.93 0.75 -38.63
N ILE A 52 -5.91 -0.47 -39.16
CA ILE A 52 -6.34 -1.68 -38.43
C ILE A 52 -5.50 -1.95 -37.18
N ARG A 53 -4.21 -1.58 -37.19
CA ARG A 53 -3.30 -1.73 -36.03
C ARG A 53 -3.69 -0.81 -34.87
N ALA A 54 -4.15 0.40 -35.18
CA ALA A 54 -4.67 1.31 -34.17
C ALA A 54 -5.97 0.78 -33.55
N LEU A 55 -6.88 0.27 -34.40
CA LEU A 55 -8.14 -0.31 -33.96
C LEU A 55 -7.93 -1.55 -33.07
N THR A 56 -7.04 -2.45 -33.45
CA THR A 56 -6.74 -3.64 -32.64
C THR A 56 -6.10 -3.27 -31.30
N ALA A 57 -5.18 -2.30 -31.27
CA ALA A 57 -4.58 -1.81 -30.05
C ALA A 57 -5.62 -1.16 -29.11
N GLN A 58 -6.55 -0.36 -29.66
CA GLN A 58 -7.64 0.25 -28.90
C GLN A 58 -8.61 -0.80 -28.36
N LEU A 59 -9.00 -1.79 -29.16
CA LEU A 59 -9.88 -2.87 -28.72
C LEU A 59 -9.23 -3.68 -27.61
N LEU A 60 -7.95 -4.04 -27.74
CA LEU A 60 -7.22 -4.77 -26.69
C LEU A 60 -7.06 -3.96 -25.40
N ALA A 61 -6.99 -2.63 -25.49
CA ALA A 61 -6.89 -1.77 -24.32
C ALA A 61 -8.25 -1.54 -23.65
N VAL A 62 -9.34 -1.42 -24.42
CA VAL A 62 -10.67 -1.03 -23.92
C VAL A 62 -11.52 -2.24 -23.52
N LEU A 63 -11.44 -3.35 -24.26
CA LEU A 63 -12.27 -4.55 -24.00
C LEU A 63 -12.11 -5.10 -22.57
N PRO A 64 -10.89 -5.34 -22.05
CA PRO A 64 -10.74 -5.88 -20.71
C PRO A 64 -11.41 -5.00 -19.63
N PRO A 65 -11.13 -3.69 -19.53
CA PRO A 65 -11.81 -2.84 -18.54
C PRO A 65 -13.30 -2.72 -18.79
N LEU A 66 -13.76 -2.72 -20.04
CA LEU A 66 -15.19 -2.68 -20.36
C LEU A 66 -15.92 -3.93 -19.83
N PHE A 67 -15.36 -5.11 -20.02
CA PHE A 67 -15.94 -6.34 -19.47
C PHE A 67 -15.85 -6.39 -17.95
N THR A 68 -14.70 -6.03 -17.38
CA THR A 68 -14.47 -6.11 -15.94
C THR A 68 -15.35 -5.12 -15.14
N LEU A 69 -15.55 -3.93 -15.65
CA LEU A 69 -16.39 -2.91 -15.03
C LEU A 69 -17.84 -2.96 -15.53
N GLY A 70 -18.02 -3.21 -16.82
CA GLY A 70 -19.35 -3.17 -17.46
C GLY A 70 -20.28 -4.28 -16.96
N THR A 71 -19.77 -5.50 -16.78
CA THR A 71 -20.61 -6.63 -16.32
C THR A 71 -21.17 -6.42 -14.90
N PRO A 72 -20.38 -6.03 -13.87
CA PRO A 72 -20.93 -5.73 -12.55
C PRO A 72 -21.88 -4.52 -12.55
N LEU A 73 -21.54 -3.47 -13.31
CA LEU A 73 -22.40 -2.29 -13.42
C LEU A 73 -23.74 -2.62 -14.10
N LEU A 74 -23.71 -3.40 -15.18
CA LEU A 74 -24.92 -3.84 -15.88
C LEU A 74 -25.79 -4.69 -14.95
N TRP A 75 -25.17 -5.64 -14.23
CA TRP A 75 -25.88 -6.45 -13.24
C TRP A 75 -26.50 -5.59 -12.14
N MET A 76 -25.78 -4.62 -11.61
CA MET A 76 -26.25 -3.69 -10.60
C MET A 76 -27.45 -2.86 -11.10
N VAL A 77 -27.37 -2.32 -12.33
CA VAL A 77 -28.44 -1.54 -12.95
C VAL A 77 -29.69 -2.41 -13.20
N THR A 78 -29.53 -3.66 -13.65
CA THR A 78 -30.66 -4.56 -13.90
C THR A 78 -31.34 -5.06 -12.62
N ASN A 79 -30.67 -4.93 -11.45
CA ASN A 79 -31.20 -5.33 -10.15
C ASN A 79 -31.43 -4.13 -9.19
N LEU A 80 -31.59 -2.93 -9.73
CA LEU A 80 -31.81 -1.71 -8.92
C LEU A 80 -33.03 -1.83 -8.00
N ASP A 81 -34.10 -2.51 -8.43
CA ASP A 81 -35.31 -2.72 -7.63
C ASP A 81 -35.04 -3.51 -6.34
N GLN A 82 -34.06 -4.43 -6.39
CA GLN A 82 -33.65 -5.20 -5.22
C GLN A 82 -32.68 -4.41 -4.32
N LEU A 83 -31.92 -3.48 -4.89
CA LEU A 83 -30.99 -2.62 -4.17
C LEU A 83 -31.70 -1.40 -3.54
N GLY A 84 -32.81 -0.93 -4.16
CA GLY A 84 -33.50 0.28 -3.72
C GLY A 84 -34.12 0.21 -2.33
N SER A 85 -34.38 -0.98 -1.80
CA SER A 85 -34.91 -1.16 -0.43
C SER A 85 -33.81 -1.03 0.66
N GLY A 86 -32.55 -0.96 0.27
CA GLY A 86 -31.40 -0.92 1.20
C GLY A 86 -30.74 0.46 1.37
N PHE A 87 -31.19 1.48 0.64
CA PHE A 87 -30.66 2.86 0.79
C PHE A 87 -31.32 3.56 2.01
N ASN A 88 -30.91 3.16 3.19
CA ASN A 88 -31.30 3.79 4.45
C ASN A 88 -30.16 4.71 4.95
N ASP A 89 -30.50 5.62 5.89
CA ASP A 89 -29.53 6.50 6.56
C ASP A 89 -28.36 5.71 7.20
N ASP A 90 -28.61 4.46 7.56
CA ASP A 90 -27.60 3.54 8.10
C ASP A 90 -26.50 3.23 7.08
N LEU A 91 -26.83 3.03 5.80
CA LEU A 91 -25.81 2.78 4.76
C LEU A 91 -24.89 3.96 4.56
N PHE A 92 -25.40 5.19 4.62
CA PHE A 92 -24.58 6.37 4.52
C PHE A 92 -23.59 6.47 5.70
N ASN A 93 -24.07 6.25 6.91
CA ASN A 93 -23.26 6.28 8.12
C ASN A 93 -22.17 5.18 8.11
N LEU A 94 -22.55 3.96 7.72
CA LEU A 94 -21.60 2.83 7.58
C LEU A 94 -20.55 3.10 6.52
N SER A 95 -20.96 3.63 5.36
CA SER A 95 -20.04 4.01 4.30
C SER A 95 -19.07 5.10 4.75
N LEU A 96 -19.55 6.12 5.44
CA LEU A 96 -18.73 7.19 5.97
C LEU A 96 -17.71 6.68 7.00
N ARG A 97 -18.14 5.80 7.92
CA ARG A 97 -17.23 5.16 8.88
C ARG A 97 -16.13 4.34 8.19
N SER A 98 -16.49 3.55 7.18
CA SER A 98 -15.54 2.76 6.39
C SER A 98 -14.54 3.64 5.64
N LEU A 99 -15.01 4.75 5.04
CA LEU A 99 -14.15 5.71 4.36
C LEU A 99 -13.19 6.41 5.33
N LEU A 100 -13.67 6.84 6.49
CA LEU A 100 -12.85 7.48 7.52
C LEU A 100 -11.81 6.50 8.08
N LEU A 101 -12.19 5.26 8.32
CA LEU A 101 -11.28 4.21 8.80
C LEU A 101 -10.20 3.93 7.75
N GLY A 102 -10.58 3.77 6.48
CA GLY A 102 -9.64 3.55 5.38
C GLY A 102 -8.69 4.72 5.18
N LEU A 103 -9.19 5.96 5.26
CA LEU A 103 -8.39 7.16 5.12
C LEU A 103 -7.39 7.31 6.29
N SER A 104 -7.85 7.08 7.52
CA SER A 104 -6.98 7.15 8.71
C SER A 104 -5.88 6.08 8.67
N ALA A 105 -6.20 4.86 8.27
CA ALA A 105 -5.22 3.79 8.07
C ALA A 105 -4.20 4.15 6.97
N ALA A 106 -4.66 4.70 5.84
CA ALA A 106 -3.78 5.13 4.76
C ALA A 106 -2.81 6.23 5.21
N VAL A 107 -3.30 7.25 5.93
CA VAL A 107 -2.48 8.33 6.46
C VAL A 107 -1.43 7.80 7.44
N LEU A 108 -1.82 6.90 8.34
CA LEU A 108 -0.90 6.29 9.31
C LEU A 108 0.16 5.44 8.60
N ALA A 109 -0.24 4.53 7.72
CA ALA A 109 0.69 3.64 7.01
C ALA A 109 1.68 4.42 6.15
N VAL A 110 1.20 5.40 5.35
CA VAL A 110 2.05 6.24 4.50
C VAL A 110 2.93 7.16 5.34
N GLY A 111 2.42 7.70 6.44
CA GLY A 111 3.19 8.51 7.38
C GLY A 111 4.36 7.74 7.99
N VAL A 112 4.10 6.53 8.50
CA VAL A 112 5.16 5.64 9.04
C VAL A 112 6.13 5.22 7.93
N ALA A 113 5.63 4.85 6.74
CA ALA A 113 6.47 4.50 5.60
C ALA A 113 7.40 5.66 5.19
N LEU A 114 6.89 6.88 5.18
CA LEU A 114 7.67 8.07 4.86
C LEU A 114 8.79 8.32 5.89
N VAL A 115 8.46 8.23 7.18
CA VAL A 115 9.44 8.36 8.26
C VAL A 115 10.54 7.30 8.13
N LEU A 116 10.17 6.03 7.91
CA LEU A 116 11.13 4.94 7.76
C LEU A 116 12.00 5.11 6.51
N ALA A 117 11.42 5.51 5.38
CA ALA A 117 12.13 5.71 4.13
C ALA A 117 13.15 6.85 4.23
N ILE A 118 12.76 7.97 4.87
CA ILE A 118 13.63 9.12 5.10
C ILE A 118 14.72 8.79 6.11
N ALA A 119 14.37 8.14 7.23
CA ALA A 119 15.34 7.72 8.24
C ALA A 119 16.40 6.79 7.64
N LYS A 120 16.00 5.84 6.79
CA LYS A 120 16.91 4.95 6.06
C LYS A 120 17.84 5.72 5.11
N ARG A 121 17.37 6.81 4.49
CA ARG A 121 18.19 7.61 3.57
C ARG A 121 19.33 8.34 4.28
N TRP A 122 19.06 8.86 5.48
CA TRP A 122 20.04 9.66 6.24
C TRP A 122 20.83 8.87 7.28
N SER A 123 20.43 7.65 7.60
CA SER A 123 21.12 6.83 8.58
C SER A 123 21.62 5.52 7.96
N ASN A 124 22.91 5.25 8.13
CA ASN A 124 23.52 3.97 7.78
C ASN A 124 23.43 2.93 8.90
N ALA A 125 22.62 3.18 9.94
CA ALA A 125 22.47 2.29 11.07
C ALA A 125 21.90 0.92 10.64
N ARG A 126 22.60 -0.16 10.98
CA ARG A 126 22.21 -1.54 10.60
C ARG A 126 20.85 -1.95 11.19
N TRP A 127 20.58 -1.51 12.44
CA TRP A 127 19.29 -1.78 13.09
C TRP A 127 18.11 -1.17 12.34
N LEU A 128 18.27 0.04 11.80
CA LEU A 128 17.24 0.71 11.01
C LEU A 128 16.99 -0.01 9.69
N GLN A 129 18.03 -0.53 9.06
CA GLN A 129 17.88 -1.37 7.86
C GLN A 129 17.10 -2.65 8.15
N SER A 130 17.31 -3.25 9.32
CA SER A 130 16.55 -4.43 9.76
C SER A 130 15.10 -4.09 10.07
N LEU A 131 14.83 -2.99 10.77
CA LEU A 131 13.47 -2.51 11.03
C LEU A 131 12.71 -2.21 9.73
N THR A 132 13.34 -1.50 8.80
CA THR A 132 12.71 -1.20 7.51
C THR A 132 12.48 -2.46 6.66
N PHE A 133 13.26 -3.51 6.88
CA PHE A 133 13.00 -4.80 6.26
C PHE A 133 11.79 -5.48 6.88
N LEU A 134 11.73 -5.58 8.21
CA LEU A 134 10.60 -6.16 8.93
C LEU A 134 9.29 -5.43 8.59
N ALA A 135 9.31 -4.10 8.57
CA ALA A 135 8.17 -3.29 8.16
C ALA A 135 7.69 -3.59 6.73
N GLY A 136 8.56 -4.09 5.85
CA GLY A 136 8.19 -4.53 4.50
C GLY A 136 7.58 -5.93 4.43
N THR A 137 7.55 -6.69 5.53
CA THR A 137 7.04 -8.08 5.54
C THR A 137 5.58 -8.21 6.00
N GLY A 138 4.97 -7.15 6.52
CA GLY A 138 3.60 -7.19 7.04
C GLY A 138 2.57 -7.68 6.03
N TYR A 139 2.73 -7.36 4.76
CA TYR A 139 1.85 -7.84 3.69
C TYR A 139 1.91 -9.37 3.45
N ALA A 140 3.03 -10.01 3.82
CA ALA A 140 3.20 -11.46 3.70
C ALA A 140 2.38 -12.25 4.73
N ILE A 141 1.95 -11.61 5.82
CA ILE A 141 1.20 -12.26 6.89
C ILE A 141 -0.29 -12.28 6.51
N PRO A 142 -0.96 -13.46 6.51
CA PRO A 142 -2.40 -13.52 6.31
C PRO A 142 -3.16 -12.65 7.32
N GLY A 143 -4.17 -11.90 6.86
CA GLY A 143 -4.92 -10.95 7.70
C GLY A 143 -5.53 -11.57 8.96
N THR A 144 -6.03 -12.80 8.86
CA THR A 144 -6.57 -13.55 10.00
C THR A 144 -5.52 -13.90 11.06
N VAL A 145 -4.29 -14.23 10.62
CA VAL A 145 -3.17 -14.53 11.54
C VAL A 145 -2.71 -13.27 12.25
N LEU A 146 -2.61 -12.16 11.51
CA LEU A 146 -2.27 -10.85 12.07
C LEU A 146 -3.34 -10.39 13.07
N ALA A 147 -4.63 -10.58 12.74
CA ALA A 147 -5.72 -10.26 13.65
C ALA A 147 -5.64 -11.04 14.97
N LEU A 148 -5.39 -12.36 14.88
CA LEU A 148 -5.23 -13.20 16.06
C LEU A 148 -4.03 -12.74 16.91
N ALA A 149 -2.90 -12.43 16.28
CA ALA A 149 -1.72 -11.92 16.97
C ALA A 149 -2.01 -10.60 17.70
N LEU A 150 -2.74 -9.68 17.05
CA LEU A 150 -3.15 -8.40 17.64
C LEU A 150 -4.14 -8.58 18.80
N LEU A 151 -5.09 -9.53 18.70
CA LEU A 151 -5.99 -9.84 19.80
C LEU A 151 -5.25 -10.42 21.02
N LEU A 152 -4.30 -11.31 20.78
CA LEU A 152 -3.50 -11.91 21.85
C LEU A 152 -2.56 -10.90 22.52
N THR A 153 -2.03 -9.95 21.78
CA THR A 153 -1.12 -8.92 22.30
C THR A 153 -1.86 -7.70 22.85
N GLY A 154 -2.91 -7.24 22.18
CA GLY A 154 -3.67 -6.04 22.53
C GLY A 154 -4.80 -6.29 23.51
N GLY A 155 -5.36 -7.52 23.56
CA GLY A 155 -6.43 -7.89 24.49
C GLY A 155 -6.07 -7.70 25.97
N PRO A 156 -4.90 -8.14 26.45
CA PRO A 156 -4.45 -7.90 27.83
C PRO A 156 -4.31 -6.41 28.17
N TRP A 157 -4.05 -5.55 27.18
CA TRP A 157 -3.94 -4.10 27.36
C TRP A 157 -5.28 -3.37 27.22
N GLN A 158 -6.38 -4.11 27.01
CA GLN A 158 -7.73 -3.56 26.80
C GLN A 158 -7.78 -2.45 25.74
N LEU A 159 -6.99 -2.59 24.67
CA LEU A 159 -6.98 -1.62 23.57
C LEU A 159 -8.33 -1.64 22.84
N ALA A 160 -8.83 -0.46 22.50
CA ALA A 160 -10.07 -0.34 21.75
C ALA A 160 -9.95 -1.08 20.40
N PRO A 161 -10.96 -1.84 19.97
CA PRO A 161 -10.93 -2.61 18.74
C PRO A 161 -10.57 -1.77 17.50
N VAL A 162 -11.01 -0.50 17.44
CA VAL A 162 -10.66 0.43 16.37
C VAL A 162 -9.15 0.72 16.33
N VAL A 163 -8.49 0.80 17.48
CA VAL A 163 -7.03 0.99 17.56
C VAL A 163 -6.30 -0.23 17.04
N LEU A 164 -6.78 -1.44 17.38
CA LEU A 164 -6.23 -2.70 16.88
C LEU A 164 -6.42 -2.82 15.36
N LEU A 165 -7.59 -2.40 14.85
CA LEU A 165 -7.85 -2.34 13.41
C LEU A 165 -6.89 -1.39 12.69
N LEU A 166 -6.75 -0.16 13.17
CA LEU A 166 -5.84 0.83 12.58
C LEU A 166 -4.38 0.34 12.62
N TRP A 167 -3.99 -0.28 13.72
CA TRP A 167 -2.66 -0.89 13.82
C TRP A 167 -2.48 -2.01 12.80
N GLY A 168 -3.42 -2.95 12.74
CA GLY A 168 -3.37 -4.08 11.80
C GLY A 168 -3.33 -3.64 10.34
N TYR A 169 -4.13 -2.65 9.95
CA TYR A 169 -4.10 -2.08 8.61
C TYR A 169 -2.77 -1.37 8.32
N SER A 170 -2.29 -0.59 9.29
CA SER A 170 -1.03 0.14 9.14
C SER A 170 0.14 -0.83 8.97
N ASP A 171 0.23 -1.89 9.78
CA ASP A 171 1.28 -2.90 9.68
C ASP A 171 1.20 -3.68 8.35
N ARG A 172 0.01 -4.12 7.98
CA ARG A 172 -0.23 -4.89 6.77
C ARG A 172 0.10 -4.11 5.50
N PHE A 173 -0.38 -2.88 5.40
CA PHE A 173 -0.24 -2.08 4.18
C PHE A 173 0.97 -1.14 4.17
N LEU A 174 1.74 -1.11 5.26
CA LEU A 174 3.00 -0.39 5.34
C LEU A 174 3.97 -0.79 4.21
N ALA A 175 4.01 -2.08 3.87
CA ALA A 175 4.84 -2.61 2.80
C ALA A 175 4.53 -1.99 1.43
N VAL A 176 3.24 -1.78 1.12
CA VAL A 176 2.76 -1.19 -0.14
C VAL A 176 3.21 0.27 -0.23
N ALA A 177 2.92 1.07 0.81
CA ALA A 177 3.33 2.46 0.89
C ALA A 177 4.85 2.62 0.82
N LYS A 178 5.58 1.81 1.59
CA LYS A 178 7.03 1.84 1.67
C LYS A 178 7.70 1.48 0.35
N GLY A 179 7.20 0.46 -0.37
CA GLY A 179 7.75 0.06 -1.66
C GLY A 179 7.73 1.21 -2.68
N GLY A 180 6.63 1.94 -2.77
CA GLY A 180 6.49 3.11 -3.64
C GLY A 180 7.41 4.27 -3.25
N LEU A 181 7.50 4.57 -1.95
CA LEU A 181 8.35 5.64 -1.43
C LEU A 181 9.85 5.32 -1.55
N ASP A 182 10.26 4.09 -1.24
CA ASP A 182 11.65 3.64 -1.42
C ASP A 182 12.07 3.75 -2.90
N ALA A 183 11.23 3.30 -3.82
CA ALA A 183 11.50 3.40 -5.26
C ALA A 183 11.60 4.85 -5.74
N ALA A 184 10.80 5.75 -5.19
CA ALA A 184 10.86 7.17 -5.51
C ALA A 184 12.13 7.83 -4.95
N LEU A 185 12.50 7.53 -3.70
CA LEU A 185 13.72 8.05 -3.08
C LEU A 185 14.99 7.52 -3.75
N GLU A 186 14.98 6.29 -4.26
CA GLU A 186 16.10 5.71 -5.02
C GLU A 186 16.36 6.44 -6.34
N ARG A 187 15.38 7.16 -6.89
CA ARG A 187 15.53 8.01 -8.10
C ARG A 187 16.12 9.39 -7.80
N ILE A 188 16.08 9.83 -6.55
CA ILE A 188 16.62 11.14 -6.14
C ILE A 188 18.13 10.96 -5.90
N SER A 189 18.95 11.65 -6.70
CA SER A 189 20.41 11.60 -6.59
C SER A 189 20.89 12.06 -5.20
N PRO A 190 21.86 11.37 -4.58
CA PRO A 190 22.49 11.84 -3.33
C PRO A 190 23.16 13.22 -3.48
N SER A 191 23.60 13.59 -4.68
CA SER A 191 24.21 14.90 -4.94
C SER A 191 23.28 16.07 -4.62
N LEU A 192 21.95 15.88 -4.65
CA LEU A 192 20.99 16.90 -4.20
C LEU A 192 21.07 17.14 -2.70
N ASP A 193 21.26 16.09 -1.92
CA ASP A 193 21.41 16.18 -0.47
C ASP A 193 22.76 16.84 -0.11
N GLU A 194 23.82 16.46 -0.82
CA GLU A 194 25.15 17.05 -0.67
C GLU A 194 25.18 18.53 -1.04
N ALA A 195 24.53 18.90 -2.14
CA ALA A 195 24.42 20.30 -2.55
C ALA A 195 23.63 21.13 -1.53
N ALA A 196 22.50 20.60 -1.04
CA ALA A 196 21.69 21.28 -0.03
C ALA A 196 22.43 21.46 1.30
N THR A 197 23.16 20.43 1.74
CA THR A 197 24.00 20.51 2.95
C THR A 197 25.20 21.43 2.76
N GLY A 198 25.82 21.44 1.58
CA GLY A 198 26.88 22.39 1.21
C GLY A 198 26.45 23.84 1.24
N LEU A 199 25.17 24.13 0.97
CA LEU A 199 24.53 25.44 1.14
C LEU A 199 24.14 25.76 2.60
N GLY A 200 24.46 24.89 3.57
CA GLY A 200 24.19 25.08 4.98
C GLY A 200 22.76 24.73 5.41
N PHE A 201 21.98 24.06 4.55
CA PHE A 201 20.64 23.63 4.93
C PHE A 201 20.70 22.46 5.89
N GLN A 202 19.99 22.57 7.01
CA GLN A 202 19.79 21.46 7.94
C GLN A 202 18.75 20.48 7.39
N TRP A 203 18.84 19.22 7.81
CA TRP A 203 17.99 18.12 7.33
C TRP A 203 16.47 18.41 7.32
N PRO A 204 15.84 19.10 8.33
CA PRO A 204 14.40 19.39 8.27
C PRO A 204 14.04 20.34 7.11
N ARG A 205 14.95 21.22 6.75
CA ARG A 205 14.77 22.14 5.62
C ARG A 205 14.93 21.42 4.29
N VAL A 206 15.92 20.53 4.17
CA VAL A 206 16.11 19.66 3.00
C VAL A 206 14.88 18.78 2.79
N LEU A 207 14.34 18.19 3.87
CA LEU A 207 13.11 17.39 3.82
C LEU A 207 11.94 18.19 3.24
N ARG A 208 11.67 19.39 3.79
CA ARG A 208 10.52 20.20 3.39
C ARG A 208 10.66 20.84 2.01
N SER A 209 11.88 21.27 1.66
CA SER A 209 12.12 22.03 0.43
C SER A 209 12.50 21.18 -0.77
N VAL A 210 13.04 19.97 -0.56
CA VAL A 210 13.52 19.09 -1.63
C VAL A 210 12.71 17.81 -1.67
N HIS A 211 12.73 17.01 -0.58
CA HIS A 211 12.16 15.68 -0.61
C HIS A 211 10.62 15.67 -0.68
N LEU A 212 9.93 16.41 0.19
CA LEU A 212 8.46 16.40 0.22
C LEU A 212 7.84 16.86 -1.11
N PRO A 213 8.32 17.95 -1.77
CA PRO A 213 7.81 18.33 -3.09
C PRO A 213 8.04 17.26 -4.16
N LEU A 214 9.19 16.59 -4.16
CA LEU A 214 9.50 15.51 -5.09
C LEU A 214 8.70 14.22 -4.82
N LEU A 215 8.40 13.97 -3.55
CA LEU A 215 7.66 12.77 -3.12
C LEU A 215 6.14 12.94 -3.13
N ARG A 216 5.60 14.13 -3.42
CA ARG A 216 4.14 14.38 -3.40
C ARG A 216 3.36 13.39 -4.27
N GLY A 217 3.84 13.09 -5.48
CA GLY A 217 3.22 12.12 -6.36
C GLY A 217 3.22 10.70 -5.76
N PRO A 218 4.38 10.14 -5.42
CA PRO A 218 4.49 8.86 -4.72
C PRO A 218 3.69 8.77 -3.42
N ILE A 219 3.64 9.84 -2.62
CA ILE A 219 2.80 9.92 -1.40
C ILE A 219 1.32 9.78 -1.75
N THR A 220 0.84 10.55 -2.74
CA THR A 220 -0.57 10.50 -3.16
C THR A 220 -0.94 9.12 -3.70
N VAL A 221 -0.08 8.51 -4.53
CA VAL A 221 -0.30 7.14 -5.03
C VAL A 221 -0.29 6.13 -3.88
N GLY A 222 0.64 6.26 -2.93
CA GLY A 222 0.69 5.42 -1.74
C GLY A 222 -0.58 5.53 -0.89
N LEU A 223 -1.07 6.75 -0.63
CA LEU A 223 -2.32 7.01 0.09
C LEU A 223 -3.50 6.33 -0.61
N LEU A 224 -3.61 6.48 -1.92
CA LEU A 224 -4.70 5.92 -2.70
C LEU A 224 -4.66 4.39 -2.72
N LEU A 225 -3.49 3.79 -2.92
CA LEU A 225 -3.33 2.34 -2.92
C LEU A 225 -3.67 1.73 -1.55
N VAL A 226 -3.11 2.29 -0.47
CA VAL A 226 -3.38 1.80 0.89
C VAL A 226 -4.85 1.99 1.24
N PHE A 227 -5.46 3.13 0.88
CA PHE A 227 -6.89 3.36 1.09
C PHE A 227 -7.76 2.30 0.40
N VAL A 228 -7.52 2.05 -0.89
CA VAL A 228 -8.27 1.05 -1.65
C VAL A 228 -8.07 -0.36 -1.08
N ASP A 229 -6.83 -0.70 -0.70
CA ASP A 229 -6.53 -2.00 -0.11
C ASP A 229 -7.16 -2.18 1.27
N THR A 230 -7.22 -1.12 2.08
CA THR A 230 -7.91 -1.14 3.39
C THR A 230 -9.41 -1.35 3.23
N VAL A 231 -10.05 -0.65 2.30
CA VAL A 231 -11.50 -0.78 2.06
C VAL A 231 -11.87 -2.20 1.58
N LYS A 232 -10.97 -2.87 0.86
CA LYS A 232 -11.16 -4.25 0.40
C LYS A 232 -10.81 -5.31 1.44
N GLU A 233 -10.17 -4.92 2.55
CA GLU A 233 -9.65 -5.88 3.54
C GLU A 233 -10.79 -6.41 4.43
N LEU A 234 -11.25 -7.61 4.13
CA LEU A 234 -12.31 -8.29 4.87
C LEU A 234 -11.80 -9.16 6.03
N PRO A 235 -10.77 -10.03 5.85
CA PRO A 235 -10.34 -10.99 6.89
C PRO A 235 -9.92 -10.34 8.21
N LEU A 236 -9.13 -9.27 8.13
CA LEU A 236 -8.66 -8.52 9.30
C LEU A 236 -9.82 -7.76 9.97
N THR A 237 -10.67 -7.12 9.14
CA THR A 237 -11.84 -6.38 9.60
C THR A 237 -12.81 -7.26 10.37
N PHE A 238 -13.19 -8.41 9.80
CA PHE A 238 -14.10 -9.33 10.46
C PHE A 238 -13.60 -9.88 11.78
N ALA A 239 -12.28 -10.08 11.90
CA ALA A 239 -11.68 -10.62 13.10
C ALA A 239 -11.53 -9.58 14.24
N LEU A 240 -11.36 -8.29 13.90
CA LEU A 240 -11.07 -7.23 14.87
C LEU A 240 -12.22 -6.23 15.06
N ARG A 241 -13.30 -6.29 14.24
CA ARG A 241 -14.39 -5.33 14.34
C ARG A 241 -15.05 -5.40 15.73
N PRO A 242 -15.43 -4.25 16.32
CA PRO A 242 -16.29 -4.20 17.49
C PRO A 242 -17.64 -4.83 17.19
N PHE A 243 -18.28 -5.43 18.21
CA PHE A 243 -19.61 -6.01 18.08
C PHE A 243 -20.70 -4.97 17.74
N ASP A 244 -20.48 -3.70 18.08
CA ASP A 244 -21.39 -2.56 17.83
C ASP A 244 -21.06 -1.77 16.55
N PHE A 245 -20.35 -2.37 15.60
CA PHE A 245 -19.90 -1.71 14.37
C PHE A 245 -20.77 -2.06 13.16
N ASP A 246 -21.99 -2.54 13.42
CA ASP A 246 -23.00 -2.81 12.40
C ASP A 246 -23.74 -1.55 11.98
#